data_63686ae2c60116deaba35c06d2f8c057
#
_entry.id   63686ae2c60116deaba35c06d2f8c057
#
_cell.length_a   1.000
_cell.length_b   1.000
_cell.length_c   1.000
_cell.angle_alpha   90.00
_cell.angle_beta   90.00
_cell.angle_gamma   90.00
#
_symmetry.space_group_name_H-M   'P 1'
#
loop_
_entity.id
_entity.type
_entity.pdbx_description
1 polymer ?
#
loop_
_entity_poly.entity_id
_entity_poly.type
_entity_poly.pdbx_seq_one_letter_code
_entity_poly.pdbx_strand_id
1 'polypeptide(L)'
;MAIKKSGHYGLSSFYAEQAVSNKLMVFCFTNAPAALAPHGAKKSLFGTNPICFGVPTGKVPFIYDASTSMINRGIIRRADKLGLKIPYGVALNKKGRITTNAKEALQGTQLPIAGFKGSGLAWMVDILSGVFTLSLIHI
;
A
#
# COMPACT_ATOMS: atom_id res chain seq x y z
N MET A 1 14.44 -2.76 -13.22
CA MET A 1 15.49 -2.57 -12.19
C MET A 1 14.94 -3.04 -10.84
N ALA A 2 15.71 -3.81 -10.08
CA ALA A 2 15.36 -4.25 -8.73
C ALA A 2 16.33 -3.60 -7.72
N ILE A 3 15.79 -3.10 -6.60
CA ILE A 3 16.60 -2.43 -5.56
C ILE A 3 16.43 -3.22 -4.26
N LYS A 4 17.56 -3.65 -3.67
CA LYS A 4 17.60 -4.40 -2.41
C LYS A 4 18.00 -3.49 -1.25
N LYS A 5 17.60 -3.89 -0.04
CA LYS A 5 17.99 -3.22 1.22
C LYS A 5 17.72 -1.71 1.20
N SER A 6 16.62 -1.30 0.55
CA SER A 6 16.18 0.09 0.51
C SER A 6 15.20 0.39 1.64
N GLY A 7 15.05 1.67 1.95
CA GLY A 7 14.04 2.16 2.88
C GLY A 7 12.85 2.80 2.18
N HIS A 8 12.08 3.60 2.92
CA HIS A 8 11.00 4.39 2.37
C HIS A 8 11.53 5.44 1.39
N TYR A 9 11.04 5.44 0.15
CA TYR A 9 11.53 6.31 -0.93
C TYR A 9 10.58 7.46 -1.31
N GLY A 10 9.57 7.72 -0.47
CA GLY A 10 8.61 8.81 -0.68
C GLY A 10 7.41 8.39 -1.55
N LEU A 11 6.98 9.29 -2.43
CA LEU A 11 5.88 9.08 -3.36
C LEU A 11 6.40 8.36 -4.62
N SER A 12 5.73 7.27 -5.02
CA SER A 12 6.07 6.56 -6.24
C SER A 12 5.77 7.41 -7.48
N SER A 13 4.73 8.23 -7.43
CA SER A 13 4.36 9.18 -8.48
C SER A 13 5.48 10.14 -8.85
N PHE A 14 6.35 10.54 -7.91
CA PHE A 14 7.52 11.38 -8.21
C PHE A 14 8.44 10.74 -9.27
N TYR A 15 8.70 9.45 -9.14
CA TYR A 15 9.52 8.70 -10.11
C TYR A 15 8.75 8.44 -11.40
N ALA A 16 7.42 8.25 -11.30
CA ALA A 16 6.59 8.10 -12.48
C ALA A 16 6.57 9.41 -13.31
N GLU A 17 6.49 10.58 -12.68
CA GLU A 17 6.58 11.88 -13.35
C GLU A 17 7.89 12.05 -14.11
N GLN A 18 9.02 11.64 -13.53
CA GLN A 18 10.32 11.66 -14.21
C GLN A 18 10.34 10.74 -15.44
N ALA A 19 9.79 9.53 -15.33
CA ALA A 19 9.76 8.59 -16.44
C ALA A 19 8.88 9.10 -17.59
N VAL A 20 7.68 9.57 -17.30
CA VAL A 20 6.74 10.05 -18.33
C VAL A 20 7.23 11.33 -19.01
N SER A 21 7.94 12.20 -18.28
CA SER A 21 8.61 13.38 -18.86
C SER A 21 9.70 13.00 -19.88
N ASN A 22 10.31 11.84 -19.69
CA ASN A 22 11.26 11.25 -20.64
C ASN A 22 10.59 10.32 -21.67
N LYS A 23 9.26 10.42 -21.84
CA LYS A 23 8.46 9.62 -22.78
C LYS A 23 8.53 8.11 -22.53
N LEU A 24 8.73 7.71 -21.29
CA LEU A 24 8.81 6.31 -20.85
C LEU A 24 7.56 5.92 -20.07
N MET A 25 7.09 4.70 -20.30
CA MET A 25 6.13 4.05 -19.42
C MET A 25 6.84 3.42 -18.23
N VAL A 26 6.23 3.47 -17.05
CA VAL A 26 6.84 2.94 -15.83
C VAL A 26 5.84 2.24 -14.93
N PHE A 27 6.28 1.15 -14.29
CA PHE A 27 5.66 0.56 -13.12
C PHE A 27 6.63 0.66 -11.93
N CYS A 28 6.14 1.14 -10.79
CA CYS A 28 6.88 1.12 -9.53
C CYS A 28 6.11 0.30 -8.51
N PHE A 29 6.80 -0.62 -7.84
CA PHE A 29 6.27 -1.45 -6.78
C PHE A 29 7.20 -1.40 -5.58
N THR A 30 6.63 -1.53 -4.39
CA THR A 30 7.41 -1.77 -3.17
C THR A 30 6.57 -2.54 -2.16
N ASN A 31 7.21 -3.48 -1.48
CA ASN A 31 6.62 -4.07 -0.28
C ASN A 31 6.84 -3.15 0.93
N ALA A 32 6.09 -3.36 1.99
CA ALA A 32 6.15 -2.60 3.22
C ALA A 32 5.96 -3.52 4.43
N PRO A 33 6.29 -3.08 5.66
CA PRO A 33 6.01 -3.84 6.87
C PRO A 33 4.54 -4.24 7.01
N ALA A 34 4.29 -5.44 7.56
CA ALA A 34 2.95 -6.00 7.68
C ALA A 34 1.95 -5.04 8.35
N ALA A 35 0.91 -4.66 7.64
CA ALA A 35 -0.13 -3.75 8.07
C ALA A 35 -1.51 -4.07 7.48
N LEU A 36 -1.57 -4.94 6.47
CA LEU A 36 -2.74 -5.30 5.70
C LEU A 36 -3.09 -6.78 5.95
N ALA A 37 -4.32 -7.06 6.36
CA ALA A 37 -4.83 -8.43 6.43
C ALA A 37 -5.29 -8.90 5.04
N PRO A 38 -5.00 -10.13 4.64
CA PRO A 38 -5.66 -10.76 3.50
C PRO A 38 -7.18 -10.75 3.66
N HIS A 39 -7.91 -10.79 2.56
CA HIS A 39 -9.38 -10.89 2.60
C HIS A 39 -9.82 -12.10 3.43
N GLY A 40 -10.73 -11.87 4.37
CA GLY A 40 -11.20 -12.89 5.32
C GLY A 40 -10.29 -13.13 6.53
N ALA A 41 -9.06 -12.63 6.53
CA ALA A 41 -8.15 -12.76 7.66
C ALA A 41 -8.35 -11.65 8.71
N LYS A 42 -7.90 -11.93 9.93
CA LYS A 42 -8.01 -11.01 11.08
C LYS A 42 -6.66 -10.43 11.52
N LYS A 43 -5.56 -10.89 10.91
CA LYS A 43 -4.19 -10.45 11.22
C LYS A 43 -3.50 -9.95 9.96
N SER A 44 -2.65 -8.96 10.10
CA SER A 44 -1.83 -8.46 9.00
C SER A 44 -0.82 -9.52 8.55
N LEU A 45 -0.65 -9.63 7.24
CA LEU A 45 0.35 -10.45 6.58
C LEU A 45 1.18 -9.61 5.61
N PHE A 46 0.52 -8.74 4.83
CA PHE A 46 1.16 -7.91 3.84
C PHE A 46 1.43 -6.50 4.35
N GLY A 47 2.33 -5.79 3.70
CA GLY A 47 2.39 -4.34 3.72
C GLY A 47 1.22 -3.71 2.96
N THR A 48 1.17 -2.40 2.92
CA THR A 48 0.20 -1.65 2.10
C THR A 48 0.55 -1.70 0.61
N ASN A 49 1.69 -2.24 0.27
CA ASN A 49 2.18 -2.68 -1.03
C ASN A 49 1.68 -1.82 -2.20
N PRO A 50 2.16 -0.58 -2.34
CA PRO A 50 1.67 0.34 -3.36
C PRO A 50 2.04 -0.10 -4.76
N ILE A 51 1.18 0.27 -5.71
CA ILE A 51 1.37 0.13 -7.14
C ILE A 51 1.34 1.52 -7.73
N CYS A 52 2.37 1.89 -8.47
CA CYS A 52 2.37 3.09 -9.28
C CYS A 52 2.56 2.72 -10.75
N PHE A 53 1.75 3.33 -11.60
CA PHE A 53 1.81 3.21 -13.06
C PHE A 53 1.81 4.60 -13.67
N GLY A 54 2.77 4.87 -14.55
CA GLY A 54 2.87 6.09 -15.31
C GLY A 54 3.00 5.83 -16.81
N VAL A 55 2.26 6.59 -17.63
CA VAL A 55 2.35 6.52 -19.10
C VAL A 55 2.19 7.90 -19.73
N PRO A 56 3.07 8.29 -20.68
CA PRO A 56 2.92 9.53 -21.43
C PRO A 56 1.73 9.44 -22.40
N THR A 57 0.90 10.48 -22.45
CA THR A 57 -0.30 10.52 -23.29
C THR A 57 -0.31 11.70 -24.28
N GLY A 58 0.80 12.36 -24.46
CA GLY A 58 0.95 13.48 -25.38
C GLY A 58 0.73 14.87 -24.77
N LYS A 59 -0.31 15.09 -23.95
CA LYS A 59 -0.55 16.38 -23.28
C LYS A 59 -0.38 16.28 -21.76
N VAL A 60 -1.26 15.53 -21.10
CA VAL A 60 -1.22 15.32 -19.66
C VAL A 60 -0.96 13.84 -19.42
N PRO A 61 0.13 13.46 -18.75
CA PRO A 61 0.44 12.05 -18.51
C PRO A 61 -0.62 11.41 -17.60
N PHE A 62 -0.86 10.12 -17.81
CA PHE A 62 -1.63 9.34 -16.84
C PHE A 62 -0.69 8.79 -15.78
N ILE A 63 -0.96 9.10 -14.52
CA ILE A 63 -0.22 8.56 -13.37
C ILE A 63 -1.23 8.05 -12.36
N TYR A 64 -1.08 6.78 -11.99
CA TYR A 64 -1.78 6.13 -10.90
C TYR A 64 -0.78 5.77 -9.80
N ASP A 65 -1.03 6.18 -8.57
CA ASP A 65 -0.19 5.84 -7.40
C ASP A 65 -1.09 5.57 -6.21
N ALA A 66 -1.23 4.31 -5.84
CA ALA A 66 -2.10 3.92 -4.74
C ALA A 66 -1.60 2.67 -4.00
N SER A 67 -1.89 2.62 -2.70
CA SER A 67 -1.71 1.41 -1.91
C SER A 67 -2.78 0.37 -2.24
N THR A 68 -2.52 -0.89 -1.93
CA THR A 68 -3.50 -1.98 -2.03
C THR A 68 -4.44 -2.07 -0.82
N SER A 69 -4.34 -1.12 0.14
CA SER A 69 -5.21 -0.99 1.30
C SER A 69 -6.33 0.02 1.08
N MET A 70 -7.47 -0.18 1.76
CA MET A 70 -8.62 0.74 1.73
C MET A 70 -8.30 2.13 2.29
N ILE A 71 -7.29 2.24 3.15
CA ILE A 71 -6.89 3.48 3.80
C ILE A 71 -5.38 3.47 4.03
N ASN A 72 -4.72 4.62 3.91
CA ASN A 72 -3.30 4.73 4.20
C ASN A 72 -3.03 4.82 5.71
N ARG A 73 -1.97 4.16 6.19
CA ARG A 73 -1.61 4.19 7.62
C ARG A 73 -1.33 5.60 8.13
N GLY A 74 -0.83 6.49 7.27
CA GLY A 74 -0.64 7.91 7.58
C GLY A 74 -1.94 8.63 7.91
N ILE A 75 -3.03 8.34 7.18
CA ILE A 75 -4.36 8.90 7.43
C ILE A 75 -4.88 8.42 8.79
N ILE A 76 -4.71 7.13 9.13
CA ILE A 76 -5.11 6.59 10.43
C ILE A 76 -4.34 7.27 11.57
N ARG A 77 -3.01 7.44 11.42
CA ARG A 77 -2.17 8.13 12.42
C ARG A 77 -2.60 9.60 12.60
N ARG A 78 -2.93 10.29 11.50
CA ARG A 78 -3.44 11.68 11.57
C ARG A 78 -4.78 11.73 12.29
N ALA A 79 -5.70 10.82 11.97
CA ALA A 79 -7.00 10.73 12.62
C ALA A 79 -6.85 10.48 14.14
N ASP A 80 -5.95 9.57 14.53
CA ASP A 80 -5.66 9.30 15.96
C ASP A 80 -5.14 10.54 16.69
N LYS A 81 -4.17 11.27 16.10
CA LYS A 81 -3.64 12.51 16.69
C LYS A 81 -4.68 13.60 16.85
N LEU A 82 -5.67 13.66 15.94
CA LEU A 82 -6.73 14.67 15.95
C LEU A 82 -7.99 14.21 16.69
N GLY A 83 -8.01 13.01 17.27
CA GLY A 83 -9.20 12.44 17.91
C GLY A 83 -10.35 12.16 16.95
N LEU A 84 -10.08 12.01 15.64
CA LEU A 84 -11.06 11.79 14.60
C LEU A 84 -11.33 10.30 14.37
N LYS A 85 -12.53 9.99 13.90
CA LYS A 85 -12.88 8.65 13.43
C LYS A 85 -12.37 8.42 12.00
N ILE A 86 -12.04 7.16 11.69
CA ILE A 86 -11.79 6.71 10.33
C ILE A 86 -13.07 6.15 9.70
N PRO A 87 -13.17 6.04 8.36
CA PRO A 87 -14.33 5.46 7.70
C PRO A 87 -14.62 4.02 8.19
N TYR A 88 -15.87 3.61 8.11
CA TYR A 88 -16.29 2.24 8.40
C TYR A 88 -15.77 1.28 7.31
N GLY A 89 -15.38 0.07 7.70
CA GLY A 89 -15.02 -1.00 6.77
C GLY A 89 -13.60 -0.91 6.21
N VAL A 90 -12.72 -0.03 6.74
CA VAL A 90 -11.35 0.16 6.24
C VAL A 90 -10.28 -0.50 7.10
N ALA A 91 -10.62 -0.86 8.35
CA ALA A 91 -9.68 -1.46 9.29
C ALA A 91 -10.35 -2.36 10.33
N LEU A 92 -9.58 -3.28 10.89
CA LEU A 92 -9.95 -4.12 12.01
C LEU A 92 -9.14 -3.73 13.26
N ASN A 93 -9.73 -3.92 14.44
CA ASN A 93 -9.01 -3.82 15.71
C ASN A 93 -8.23 -5.13 16.03
N LYS A 94 -7.50 -5.17 17.14
CA LYS A 94 -6.75 -6.37 17.59
C LYS A 94 -7.60 -7.65 17.70
N LYS A 95 -8.92 -7.51 17.93
CA LYS A 95 -9.85 -8.65 18.03
C LYS A 95 -10.37 -9.10 16.66
N GLY A 96 -9.93 -8.48 15.57
CA GLY A 96 -10.39 -8.77 14.21
C GLY A 96 -11.83 -8.29 13.94
N ARG A 97 -12.31 -7.26 14.65
CA ARG A 97 -13.60 -6.62 14.42
C ARG A 97 -13.41 -5.30 13.70
N ILE A 98 -14.32 -4.96 12.80
CA ILE A 98 -14.32 -3.65 12.11
C ILE A 98 -14.36 -2.54 13.17
N THR A 99 -13.54 -1.52 12.99
CA THR A 99 -13.47 -0.37 13.87
C THR A 99 -13.41 0.94 13.08
N THR A 100 -14.02 1.97 13.64
CA THR A 100 -13.87 3.37 13.19
C THR A 100 -12.96 4.18 14.14
N ASN A 101 -12.49 3.56 15.22
CA ASN A 101 -11.56 4.18 16.15
C ASN A 101 -10.15 4.08 15.61
N ALA A 102 -9.50 5.21 15.35
CA ALA A 102 -8.17 5.28 14.74
C ALA A 102 -7.09 4.61 15.60
N LYS A 103 -7.13 4.78 16.93
CA LYS A 103 -6.19 4.16 17.85
C LYS A 103 -6.28 2.63 17.86
N GLU A 104 -7.52 2.09 17.85
CA GLU A 104 -7.72 0.64 17.72
C GLU A 104 -7.24 0.11 16.37
N ALA A 105 -7.50 0.84 15.28
CA ALA A 105 -7.05 0.48 13.94
C ALA A 105 -5.53 0.44 13.81
N LEU A 106 -4.80 1.35 14.47
CA LEU A 106 -3.33 1.34 14.52
C LEU A 106 -2.76 0.11 15.24
N GLN A 107 -3.51 -0.44 16.17
CA GLN A 107 -3.16 -1.65 16.91
C GLN A 107 -3.63 -2.95 16.22
N GLY A 108 -4.48 -2.82 15.24
CA GLY A 108 -5.02 -3.92 14.45
C GLY A 108 -4.44 -3.96 13.04
N THR A 109 -5.29 -4.06 12.03
CA THR A 109 -4.88 -4.20 10.64
C THR A 109 -5.81 -3.44 9.69
N GLN A 110 -5.26 -3.00 8.56
CA GLN A 110 -6.00 -2.41 7.45
C GLN A 110 -6.66 -3.51 6.61
N LEU A 111 -7.71 -3.15 5.88
CA LEU A 111 -8.38 -4.03 4.93
C LEU A 111 -7.96 -3.73 3.49
N PRO A 112 -7.93 -4.75 2.62
CA PRO A 112 -7.54 -4.60 1.22
C PRO A 112 -8.63 -3.90 0.40
N ILE A 113 -8.22 -3.08 -0.58
CA ILE A 113 -9.17 -2.52 -1.56
C ILE A 113 -9.92 -3.65 -2.26
N ALA A 114 -11.20 -3.45 -2.55
CA ALA A 114 -12.04 -4.43 -3.26
C ALA A 114 -11.90 -5.88 -2.75
N GLY A 115 -11.65 -6.08 -1.44
CA GLY A 115 -11.61 -7.38 -0.80
C GLY A 115 -10.52 -8.32 -1.35
N PHE A 116 -10.93 -9.47 -1.90
CA PHE A 116 -9.98 -10.47 -2.41
C PHE A 116 -9.13 -9.97 -3.59
N LYS A 117 -9.64 -9.04 -4.39
CA LYS A 117 -8.89 -8.46 -5.52
C LYS A 117 -7.67 -7.67 -5.03
N GLY A 118 -7.85 -6.81 -4.02
CA GLY A 118 -6.76 -6.08 -3.40
C GLY A 118 -5.77 -6.99 -2.67
N SER A 119 -6.24 -8.09 -2.07
CA SER A 119 -5.36 -9.12 -1.52
C SER A 119 -4.47 -9.74 -2.60
N GLY A 120 -5.04 -10.07 -3.77
CA GLY A 120 -4.28 -10.58 -4.91
C GLY A 120 -3.22 -9.59 -5.41
N LEU A 121 -3.57 -8.30 -5.48
CA LEU A 121 -2.62 -7.24 -5.84
C LEU A 121 -1.50 -7.11 -4.79
N ALA A 122 -1.82 -7.18 -3.49
CA ALA A 122 -0.81 -7.12 -2.43
C ALA A 122 0.17 -8.30 -2.50
N TRP A 123 -0.32 -9.52 -2.80
CA TRP A 123 0.49 -10.70 -3.06
C TRP A 123 1.43 -10.49 -4.25
N MET A 124 0.88 -10.01 -5.37
CA MET A 124 1.67 -9.74 -6.57
C MET A 124 2.83 -8.77 -6.28
N VAL A 125 2.56 -7.69 -5.55
CA VAL A 125 3.59 -6.73 -5.18
C VAL A 125 4.63 -7.34 -4.25
N ASP A 126 4.23 -8.15 -3.26
CA ASP A 126 5.18 -8.85 -2.38
C ASP A 126 6.10 -9.80 -3.15
N ILE A 127 5.55 -10.56 -4.11
CA ILE A 127 6.34 -11.44 -4.97
C ILE A 127 7.35 -10.63 -5.80
N LEU A 128 6.88 -9.57 -6.46
CA LEU A 128 7.72 -8.76 -7.35
C LEU A 128 8.78 -7.95 -6.59
N SER A 129 8.43 -7.39 -5.43
CA SER A 129 9.30 -6.48 -4.67
C SER A 129 10.10 -7.18 -3.58
N GLY A 130 9.63 -8.29 -3.04
CA GLY A 130 10.26 -9.05 -1.97
C GLY A 130 10.93 -10.31 -2.48
N VAL A 131 10.12 -11.30 -2.89
CA VAL A 131 10.61 -12.63 -3.25
C VAL A 131 11.52 -12.58 -4.48
N PHE A 132 11.03 -12.01 -5.57
CA PHE A 132 11.74 -11.97 -6.84
C PHE A 132 13.05 -11.15 -6.78
N THR A 133 13.08 -10.11 -5.98
CA THR A 133 14.29 -9.28 -5.79
C THR A 133 15.24 -9.84 -4.73
N LEU A 134 14.88 -10.94 -4.05
CA LEU A 134 15.60 -11.44 -2.85
C LEU A 134 15.78 -10.37 -1.78
N SER A 135 14.84 -9.45 -1.67
CA SER A 135 14.80 -8.35 -0.71
C SER A 135 13.70 -8.62 0.33
N LEU A 136 13.70 -9.80 0.91
CA LEU A 136 12.71 -10.18 1.91
C LEU A 136 12.99 -9.41 3.21
N ILE A 137 12.06 -8.53 3.57
CA ILE A 137 12.09 -7.80 4.84
C ILE A 137 11.55 -8.68 5.97
N HIS A 138 10.91 -9.82 5.66
CA HIS A 138 10.16 -10.63 6.62
C HIS A 138 10.26 -12.14 6.34
N ILE A 139 11.46 -12.68 6.36
CA ILE A 139 11.65 -14.11 6.65
C ILE A 139 12.59 -14.23 7.85
#